data_5d50986b084dd38511900676184cf7cb
#
_entry.id   5d50986b084dd38511900676184cf7cb
#
_cell.length_a   1.000
_cell.length_b   1.000
_cell.length_c   1.000
_cell.angle_alpha   90.00
_cell.angle_beta   90.00
_cell.angle_gamma   90.00
#
_symmetry.space_group_name_H-M   'P 1'
#
loop_
_entity.id
_entity.type
_entity.pdbx_description
1 polymer ?
#
loop_
_entity_poly.entity_id
_entity_poly.type
_entity_poly.pdbx_seq_one_letter_code
_entity_poly.pdbx_strand_id
1 'polypeptide(L)'
;MSSSTAVPGQSPIAETAPLSLCAREPHVPADRLVAEMVPPPRFDSVRFDTYVPDPNQPSQVEAVTVLSGFAAGLGGAHATGSGKRKWFSKKPAAPAAPLGVYLDGGYGVGKTHLLASLWHATPAAPSLKAFGTFVELTNLVGALGFQQTVQTLSGHRLLCIDEFELDDPGDTVLVSSLLSRLVEAGVALAATSNTLPGKLGEGRFAAADFLREIQGLSSHFRPLRIDGEDYRHRGLPEAPAPYSDEQVTQAAYATEGASLDDFPSLLDHLARVHPSRYGALTDGLRAVCLTEVQPVPDQSTALRLVVLADRLYDREVPVLASGVPFDKLFSEEMLNGGYRKKYFRAISRLTALARDAKGLVAQ
;
A
#
# COMPACT_ATOMS: atom_id res chain seq x y z
N MET A 1 -42.03 -22.52 54.50
CA MET A 1 -42.13 -22.51 53.03
C MET A 1 -41.28 -21.36 52.52
N SER A 2 -40.03 -21.63 52.21
CA SER A 2 -39.07 -20.60 51.72
C SER A 2 -38.74 -20.99 50.28
N SER A 3 -39.24 -20.23 49.33
CA SER A 3 -38.96 -20.37 47.91
C SER A 3 -37.65 -19.68 47.61
N SER A 4 -36.63 -20.47 47.25
CA SER A 4 -35.37 -20.02 46.70
C SER A 4 -35.57 -19.74 45.21
N THR A 5 -35.43 -18.49 44.82
CA THR A 5 -35.40 -18.04 43.44
C THR A 5 -33.99 -18.25 42.90
N ALA A 6 -33.82 -19.22 42.01
CA ALA A 6 -32.59 -19.43 41.27
C ALA A 6 -32.42 -18.30 40.20
N VAL A 7 -31.26 -17.63 40.25
CA VAL A 7 -30.82 -16.68 39.19
C VAL A 7 -30.43 -17.49 37.94
N PRO A 8 -30.94 -17.14 36.73
CA PRO A 8 -30.52 -17.85 35.51
C PRO A 8 -29.02 -17.54 35.26
N GLY A 9 -28.22 -18.62 35.16
CA GLY A 9 -26.81 -18.56 34.89
C GLY A 9 -26.53 -17.90 33.52
N GLN A 10 -25.63 -16.99 33.53
CA GLN A 10 -24.92 -16.55 32.33
C GLN A 10 -24.22 -17.78 31.73
N SER A 11 -24.59 -18.14 30.51
CA SER A 11 -23.84 -19.14 29.73
C SER A 11 -22.41 -18.65 29.60
N PRO A 12 -21.39 -19.49 29.85
CA PRO A 12 -20.01 -19.11 29.57
C PRO A 12 -19.89 -18.81 28.07
N ILE A 13 -19.41 -17.61 27.74
CA ILE A 13 -18.97 -17.29 26.39
C ILE A 13 -17.91 -18.34 26.06
N ALA A 14 -18.15 -19.17 25.06
CA ALA A 14 -17.15 -20.12 24.61
C ALA A 14 -15.90 -19.31 24.21
N GLU A 15 -14.85 -19.42 25.02
CA GLU A 15 -13.55 -18.86 24.71
C GLU A 15 -13.07 -19.50 23.42
N THR A 16 -13.23 -18.80 22.30
CA THR A 16 -12.65 -19.23 21.03
C THR A 16 -11.16 -18.95 21.11
N ALA A 17 -10.33 -19.96 20.95
CA ALA A 17 -8.88 -19.81 20.98
C ALA A 17 -8.46 -18.72 19.94
N PRO A 18 -7.53 -17.83 20.27
CA PRO A 18 -7.02 -16.82 19.35
C PRO A 18 -6.49 -17.47 18.06
N LEU A 19 -6.59 -16.75 16.96
CA LEU A 19 -5.93 -17.12 15.72
C LEU A 19 -4.41 -16.97 15.87
N SER A 20 -3.64 -17.52 14.93
CA SER A 20 -2.19 -17.29 14.86
C SER A 20 -1.80 -16.95 13.43
N LEU A 21 -1.04 -15.87 13.25
CA LEU A 21 -0.40 -15.53 11.98
C LEU A 21 0.64 -16.58 11.60
N CYS A 22 1.38 -17.09 12.58
CA CYS A 22 2.42 -18.09 12.39
C CYS A 22 1.88 -19.45 11.93
N ALA A 23 0.61 -19.75 12.21
CA ALA A 23 -0.05 -20.97 11.78
C ALA A 23 -0.66 -20.86 10.36
N ARG A 24 -0.62 -19.69 9.74
CA ARG A 24 -1.21 -19.48 8.41
C ARG A 24 -0.18 -19.68 7.32
N GLU A 25 -0.48 -20.55 6.38
CA GLU A 25 0.28 -20.72 5.13
C GLU A 25 -0.58 -20.26 3.95
N PRO A 26 -0.67 -18.95 3.70
CA PRO A 26 -1.58 -18.45 2.68
C PRO A 26 -1.13 -18.89 1.29
N HIS A 27 -2.01 -19.58 0.59
CA HIS A 27 -1.87 -19.87 -0.83
C HIS A 27 -2.80 -18.95 -1.60
N VAL A 28 -2.21 -17.98 -2.32
CA VAL A 28 -2.98 -17.02 -3.09
C VAL A 28 -2.89 -17.38 -4.57
N PRO A 29 -3.99 -17.81 -5.20
CA PRO A 29 -4.00 -18.05 -6.64
C PRO A 29 -3.73 -16.75 -7.42
N ALA A 30 -3.22 -16.90 -8.63
CA ALA A 30 -2.79 -15.77 -9.47
C ALA A 30 -3.91 -14.76 -9.77
N ASP A 31 -5.11 -15.27 -10.05
CA ASP A 31 -6.31 -14.48 -10.30
C ASP A 31 -6.73 -13.66 -9.07
N ARG A 32 -6.59 -14.20 -7.88
CA ARG A 32 -6.85 -13.50 -6.63
C ARG A 32 -5.86 -12.37 -6.38
N LEU A 33 -4.56 -12.57 -6.68
CA LEU A 33 -3.54 -11.51 -6.54
C LEU A 33 -3.90 -10.27 -7.34
N VAL A 34 -4.42 -10.46 -8.56
CA VAL A 34 -4.84 -9.35 -9.42
C VAL A 34 -6.18 -8.76 -8.95
N ALA A 35 -7.13 -9.60 -8.50
CA ALA A 35 -8.41 -9.14 -7.98
C ALA A 35 -8.26 -8.30 -6.70
N GLU A 36 -7.22 -8.56 -5.91
CA GLU A 36 -6.87 -7.80 -4.71
C GLU A 36 -6.17 -6.46 -5.02
N MET A 37 -5.81 -6.19 -6.27
CA MET A 37 -5.26 -4.90 -6.69
C MET A 37 -6.36 -3.84 -6.78
N VAL A 38 -6.91 -3.46 -5.64
CA VAL A 38 -7.94 -2.43 -5.46
C VAL A 38 -7.49 -1.44 -4.39
N PRO A 39 -8.05 -0.21 -4.35
CA PRO A 39 -7.75 0.70 -3.26
C PRO A 39 -7.98 0.06 -1.89
N PRO A 40 -7.09 0.29 -0.91
CA PRO A 40 -7.30 -0.21 0.45
C PRO A 40 -8.63 0.25 1.05
N PRO A 41 -9.27 -0.53 1.96
CA PRO A 41 -10.61 -0.23 2.52
C PRO A 41 -10.77 1.18 3.07
N ARG A 42 -9.73 1.72 3.71
CA ARG A 42 -9.71 3.11 4.20
C ARG A 42 -9.92 4.18 3.11
N PHE A 43 -9.76 3.81 1.83
CA PHE A 43 -9.98 4.68 0.67
C PHE A 43 -11.25 4.32 -0.11
N ASP A 44 -12.10 3.45 0.37
CA ASP A 44 -13.33 3.05 -0.32
C ASP A 44 -14.32 4.22 -0.51
N SER A 45 -14.39 5.12 0.46
CA SER A 45 -15.27 6.28 0.44
C SER A 45 -14.67 7.53 -0.17
N VAL A 46 -13.36 7.56 -0.49
CA VAL A 46 -12.72 8.78 -0.99
C VAL A 46 -13.12 9.06 -2.45
N ARG A 47 -13.31 10.34 -2.74
CA ARG A 47 -13.64 10.86 -4.07
C ARG A 47 -12.93 12.20 -4.25
N PHE A 48 -12.94 12.76 -5.45
CA PHE A 48 -12.36 14.08 -5.68
C PHE A 48 -13.05 15.19 -4.86
N ASP A 49 -14.33 15.05 -4.56
CA ASP A 49 -15.11 15.99 -3.74
C ASP A 49 -14.84 15.86 -2.24
N THR A 50 -14.29 14.72 -1.79
CA THR A 50 -13.85 14.56 -0.40
C THR A 50 -12.41 15.04 -0.17
N TYR A 51 -11.68 15.38 -1.22
CA TYR A 51 -10.37 16.01 -1.10
C TYR A 51 -10.55 17.50 -0.78
N VAL A 52 -9.96 17.95 0.33
CA VAL A 52 -10.02 19.34 0.78
C VAL A 52 -8.70 20.02 0.43
N PRO A 53 -8.60 20.78 -0.66
CA PRO A 53 -7.40 21.50 -1.02
C PRO A 53 -7.09 22.59 0.02
N ASP A 54 -5.81 22.78 0.31
CA ASP A 54 -5.34 23.94 1.07
C ASP A 54 -5.48 25.19 0.18
N PRO A 55 -6.21 26.24 0.64
CA PRO A 55 -6.38 27.48 -0.12
C PRO A 55 -5.08 28.17 -0.51
N ASN A 56 -3.99 27.93 0.23
CA ASN A 56 -2.68 28.48 -0.03
C ASN A 56 -1.85 27.66 -1.03
N GLN A 57 -2.38 26.53 -1.51
CA GLN A 57 -1.68 25.58 -2.38
C GLN A 57 -2.45 25.37 -3.70
N PRO A 58 -2.34 26.28 -4.68
CA PRO A 58 -3.09 26.18 -5.93
C PRO A 58 -2.86 24.87 -6.71
N SER A 59 -1.68 24.25 -6.57
CA SER A 59 -1.33 22.98 -7.20
C SER A 59 -2.25 21.84 -6.79
N GLN A 60 -2.86 21.89 -5.59
CA GLN A 60 -3.81 20.89 -5.11
C GLN A 60 -5.14 20.97 -5.87
N VAL A 61 -5.65 22.17 -6.15
CA VAL A 61 -6.86 22.37 -6.96
C VAL A 61 -6.60 21.97 -8.42
N GLU A 62 -5.42 22.33 -8.95
CA GLU A 62 -5.00 21.92 -10.29
C GLU A 62 -4.94 20.40 -10.40
N ALA A 63 -4.40 19.69 -9.39
CA ALA A 63 -4.34 18.25 -9.37
C ALA A 63 -5.72 17.61 -9.47
N VAL A 64 -6.70 18.07 -8.69
CA VAL A 64 -8.10 17.60 -8.77
C VAL A 64 -8.66 17.79 -10.18
N THR A 65 -8.45 18.98 -10.76
CA THR A 65 -8.97 19.31 -12.10
C THR A 65 -8.37 18.41 -13.18
N VAL A 66 -7.04 18.25 -13.17
CA VAL A 66 -6.33 17.42 -14.16
C VAL A 66 -6.71 15.95 -14.04
N LEU A 67 -6.77 15.43 -12.82
CA LEU A 67 -7.11 14.02 -12.58
C LEU A 67 -8.57 13.71 -12.93
N SER A 68 -9.49 14.63 -12.63
CA SER A 68 -10.90 14.49 -13.03
C SER A 68 -11.06 14.47 -14.54
N GLY A 69 -10.33 15.35 -15.24
CA GLY A 69 -10.30 15.37 -16.72
C GLY A 69 -9.66 14.10 -17.30
N PHE A 70 -8.62 13.59 -16.67
CA PHE A 70 -7.95 12.34 -17.06
C PHE A 70 -8.91 11.15 -16.89
N ALA A 71 -9.61 11.03 -15.76
CA ALA A 71 -10.62 9.99 -15.53
C ALA A 71 -11.72 10.01 -16.59
N ALA A 72 -12.27 11.20 -16.88
CA ALA A 72 -13.31 11.38 -17.89
C ALA A 72 -12.82 10.96 -19.30
N GLY A 73 -11.56 11.27 -19.63
CA GLY A 73 -10.94 10.87 -20.89
C GLY A 73 -10.83 9.36 -21.09
N LEU A 74 -10.69 8.60 -19.99
CA LEU A 74 -10.65 7.14 -20.03
C LEU A 74 -12.02 6.49 -20.30
N GLY A 75 -13.12 7.26 -20.24
CA GLY A 75 -14.48 6.78 -20.55
C GLY A 75 -14.80 6.71 -22.03
N GLY A 76 -14.05 7.38 -22.89
CA GLY A 76 -14.20 7.29 -24.33
C GLY A 76 -13.95 5.86 -24.84
N ALA A 77 -14.73 5.39 -25.81
CA ALA A 77 -14.51 4.09 -26.41
C ALA A 77 -13.05 3.97 -26.86
N HIS A 78 -12.41 2.85 -26.51
CA HIS A 78 -11.18 2.47 -27.20
C HIS A 78 -11.45 2.55 -28.69
N ALA A 79 -10.82 3.48 -29.38
CA ALA A 79 -10.69 3.39 -30.79
C ALA A 79 -9.88 2.14 -31.12
N THR A 80 -10.55 0.99 -31.13
CA THR A 80 -10.01 -0.22 -31.74
C THR A 80 -9.63 0.21 -33.14
N GLY A 81 -8.32 0.33 -33.35
CA GLY A 81 -7.75 0.79 -34.63
C GLY A 81 -8.01 -0.16 -35.81
N SER A 82 -9.28 -0.33 -36.16
CA SER A 82 -9.77 -0.93 -37.40
C SER A 82 -10.37 0.14 -38.30
N GLY A 83 -9.89 1.36 -38.22
CA GLY A 83 -10.19 2.42 -39.16
C GLY A 83 -9.21 2.36 -40.33
N LYS A 84 -9.69 1.97 -41.51
CA LYS A 84 -8.98 2.02 -42.80
C LYS A 84 -8.22 3.35 -42.89
N ARG A 85 -6.90 3.27 -42.83
CA ARG A 85 -5.97 4.38 -42.99
C ARG A 85 -6.31 5.11 -44.31
N LYS A 86 -6.90 6.29 -44.21
CA LYS A 86 -6.96 7.23 -45.33
C LYS A 86 -5.53 7.71 -45.59
N TRP A 87 -5.01 7.31 -46.72
CA TRP A 87 -3.64 7.51 -47.21
C TRP A 87 -3.42 8.90 -47.81
N PHE A 88 -3.81 9.96 -47.24
CA PHE A 88 -3.41 11.31 -47.67
C PHE A 88 -3.65 12.32 -46.53
N SER A 89 -2.68 12.46 -45.60
CA SER A 89 -2.37 13.77 -45.04
C SER A 89 -1.01 13.68 -44.31
N LYS A 90 0.01 14.28 -44.92
CA LYS A 90 1.28 14.59 -44.28
C LYS A 90 1.09 15.80 -43.35
N LYS A 91 0.59 15.59 -42.14
CA LYS A 91 0.88 16.43 -41.00
C LYS A 91 1.74 15.62 -40.04
N PRO A 92 2.87 16.16 -39.56
CA PRO A 92 3.62 15.50 -38.50
C PRO A 92 2.63 15.30 -37.33
N ALA A 93 2.49 14.05 -36.91
CA ALA A 93 1.70 13.74 -35.73
C ALA A 93 2.30 14.55 -34.57
N ALA A 94 1.49 15.36 -33.91
CA ALA A 94 1.88 15.91 -32.61
C ALA A 94 2.30 14.74 -31.71
N PRO A 95 3.34 14.90 -30.88
CA PRO A 95 3.72 13.83 -29.94
C PRO A 95 2.48 13.38 -29.19
N ALA A 96 2.22 12.08 -29.22
CA ALA A 96 1.08 11.51 -28.52
C ALA A 96 1.15 11.96 -27.05
N ALA A 97 0.05 12.52 -26.54
CA ALA A 97 -0.01 12.93 -25.15
C ALA A 97 0.36 11.74 -24.25
N PRO A 98 1.13 11.94 -23.18
CA PRO A 98 1.51 10.85 -22.27
C PRO A 98 0.25 10.16 -21.77
N LEU A 99 0.23 8.81 -21.83
CA LEU A 99 -0.90 7.99 -21.39
C LEU A 99 -1.00 7.87 -19.87
N GLY A 100 -0.23 8.64 -19.12
CA GLY A 100 -0.18 8.56 -17.66
C GLY A 100 -0.03 9.89 -16.95
N VAL A 101 -0.37 9.89 -15.66
CA VAL A 101 -0.17 11.01 -14.72
C VAL A 101 0.70 10.56 -13.55
N TYR A 102 1.58 11.45 -13.10
CA TYR A 102 2.50 11.19 -11.98
C TYR A 102 2.36 12.28 -10.93
N LEU A 103 1.83 11.91 -9.78
CA LEU A 103 1.59 12.81 -8.67
C LEU A 103 2.86 12.88 -7.81
N ASP A 104 3.54 14.02 -7.87
CA ASP A 104 4.74 14.30 -7.11
C ASP A 104 4.44 15.30 -5.99
N GLY A 105 4.96 15.08 -4.80
CA GLY A 105 4.73 15.98 -3.67
C GLY A 105 5.24 15.45 -2.34
N GLY A 106 5.24 16.31 -1.33
CA GLY A 106 5.60 15.96 0.04
C GLY A 106 4.69 14.88 0.65
N TYR A 107 4.98 14.52 1.89
CA TYR A 107 4.13 13.57 2.62
C TYR A 107 2.89 14.28 3.19
N GLY A 108 1.78 13.55 3.27
CA GLY A 108 0.55 14.06 3.87
C GLY A 108 -0.28 14.98 2.98
N VAL A 109 0.19 15.34 1.78
CA VAL A 109 -0.56 16.19 0.84
C VAL A 109 -1.73 15.49 0.15
N GLY A 110 -2.02 14.25 0.49
CA GLY A 110 -3.18 13.51 -0.02
C GLY A 110 -3.00 12.85 -1.38
N LYS A 111 -1.76 12.53 -1.81
CA LYS A 111 -1.51 11.85 -3.10
C LYS A 111 -2.26 10.54 -3.25
N THR A 112 -2.21 9.66 -2.24
CA THR A 112 -2.94 8.38 -2.25
C THR A 112 -4.45 8.59 -2.30
N HIS A 113 -4.99 9.61 -1.60
CA HIS A 113 -6.39 10.01 -1.69
C HIS A 113 -6.78 10.36 -3.13
N LEU A 114 -5.99 11.20 -3.80
CA LEU A 114 -6.22 11.60 -5.18
C LEU A 114 -6.07 10.42 -6.17
N LEU A 115 -5.12 9.52 -5.93
CA LEU A 115 -4.93 8.32 -6.75
C LEU A 115 -6.12 7.36 -6.62
N ALA A 116 -6.61 7.13 -5.40
CA ALA A 116 -7.81 6.33 -5.16
C ALA A 116 -9.07 7.00 -5.73
N SER A 117 -9.19 8.34 -5.61
CA SER A 117 -10.28 9.09 -6.25
C SER A 117 -10.28 8.93 -7.77
N LEU A 118 -9.11 8.93 -8.40
CA LEU A 118 -8.95 8.66 -9.84
C LEU A 118 -9.43 7.25 -10.18
N TRP A 119 -9.03 6.24 -9.40
CA TRP A 119 -9.47 4.86 -9.60
C TRP A 119 -10.99 4.75 -9.51
N HIS A 120 -11.61 5.37 -8.50
CA HIS A 120 -13.07 5.37 -8.33
C HIS A 120 -13.80 6.12 -9.47
N ALA A 121 -13.27 7.26 -9.89
CA ALA A 121 -13.90 8.11 -10.92
C ALA A 121 -13.74 7.56 -12.34
N THR A 122 -12.76 6.67 -12.59
CA THR A 122 -12.54 6.10 -13.90
C THR A 122 -13.72 5.22 -14.32
N PRO A 123 -14.40 5.52 -15.46
CA PRO A 123 -15.62 4.82 -15.88
C PRO A 123 -15.29 3.48 -16.52
N ALA A 124 -14.88 2.52 -15.70
CA ALA A 124 -14.60 1.15 -16.07
C ALA A 124 -15.01 0.22 -14.91
N ALA A 125 -15.32 -1.04 -15.24
CA ALA A 125 -15.57 -2.04 -14.20
C ALA A 125 -14.36 -2.20 -13.29
N PRO A 126 -14.53 -2.49 -11.99
CA PRO A 126 -13.40 -2.71 -11.08
C PRO A 126 -12.37 -3.73 -11.60
N SER A 127 -12.82 -4.80 -12.26
CA SER A 127 -11.98 -5.82 -12.87
C SER A 127 -11.13 -5.34 -14.07
N LEU A 128 -11.37 -4.14 -14.56
CA LEU A 128 -10.60 -3.49 -15.61
C LEU A 128 -9.71 -2.36 -15.08
N LYS A 129 -9.56 -2.26 -13.79
CA LYS A 129 -8.72 -1.27 -13.11
C LYS A 129 -7.88 -1.98 -12.07
N ALA A 130 -6.62 -1.63 -11.96
CA ALA A 130 -5.75 -2.14 -10.92
C ALA A 130 -5.20 -0.98 -10.06
N PHE A 131 -5.07 -1.23 -8.75
CA PHE A 131 -4.48 -0.31 -7.80
C PHE A 131 -3.55 -1.11 -6.88
N GLY A 132 -2.33 -0.65 -6.70
CA GLY A 132 -1.40 -1.26 -5.77
C GLY A 132 -0.19 -0.38 -5.56
N THR A 133 0.62 -0.73 -4.57
CA THR A 133 1.91 -0.10 -4.34
C THR A 133 2.94 -0.60 -5.37
N PHE A 134 4.05 0.13 -5.52
CA PHE A 134 5.17 -0.33 -6.34
C PHE A 134 5.66 -1.73 -5.91
N VAL A 135 5.73 -1.98 -4.59
CA VAL A 135 6.15 -3.28 -4.04
C VAL A 135 5.15 -4.39 -4.38
N GLU A 136 3.85 -4.10 -4.39
CA GLU A 136 2.84 -5.09 -4.80
C GLU A 136 2.95 -5.44 -6.27
N LEU A 137 3.25 -4.45 -7.11
CA LEU A 137 3.44 -4.68 -8.54
C LEU A 137 4.67 -5.55 -8.80
N THR A 138 5.81 -5.30 -8.15
CA THR A 138 7.01 -6.13 -8.29
C THR A 138 6.78 -7.54 -7.73
N ASN A 139 6.07 -7.64 -6.60
CA ASN A 139 5.67 -8.93 -6.02
C ASN A 139 4.72 -9.72 -6.93
N LEU A 140 3.81 -9.04 -7.64
CA LEU A 140 2.93 -9.68 -8.62
C LEU A 140 3.75 -10.30 -9.76
N VAL A 141 4.76 -9.57 -10.27
CA VAL A 141 5.68 -10.10 -11.28
C VAL A 141 6.46 -11.30 -10.74
N GLY A 142 6.92 -11.24 -9.50
CA GLY A 142 7.60 -12.36 -8.85
C GLY A 142 6.71 -13.62 -8.70
N ALA A 143 5.41 -13.42 -8.46
CA ALA A 143 4.46 -14.52 -8.25
C ALA A 143 3.96 -15.14 -9.56
N LEU A 144 3.68 -14.34 -10.58
CA LEU A 144 3.12 -14.78 -11.87
C LEU A 144 4.17 -15.02 -12.96
N GLY A 145 5.33 -14.41 -12.81
CA GLY A 145 6.29 -14.22 -13.90
C GLY A 145 5.92 -13.05 -14.81
N PHE A 146 6.93 -12.50 -15.47
CA PHE A 146 6.81 -11.27 -16.28
C PHE A 146 5.74 -11.37 -17.38
N GLN A 147 5.78 -12.42 -18.19
CA GLN A 147 4.88 -12.59 -19.35
C GLN A 147 3.42 -12.70 -18.92
N GLN A 148 3.15 -13.48 -17.87
CA GLN A 148 1.78 -13.64 -17.34
C GLN A 148 1.25 -12.34 -16.75
N THR A 149 2.11 -11.57 -16.06
CA THR A 149 1.75 -10.26 -15.51
C THR A 149 1.38 -9.27 -16.63
N VAL A 150 2.21 -9.19 -17.68
CA VAL A 150 1.91 -8.37 -18.86
C VAL A 150 0.57 -8.79 -19.47
N GLN A 151 0.37 -10.08 -19.71
CA GLN A 151 -0.86 -10.59 -20.33
C GLN A 151 -2.09 -10.23 -19.50
N THR A 152 -2.01 -10.41 -18.17
CA THR A 152 -3.14 -10.15 -17.29
C THR A 152 -3.45 -8.67 -17.19
N LEU A 153 -2.44 -7.82 -16.99
CA LEU A 153 -2.64 -6.38 -16.82
C LEU A 153 -2.94 -5.65 -18.13
N SER A 154 -2.55 -6.19 -19.30
CA SER A 154 -2.82 -5.58 -20.60
C SER A 154 -4.32 -5.45 -20.93
N GLY A 155 -5.18 -6.20 -20.24
CA GLY A 155 -6.64 -6.06 -20.34
C GLY A 155 -7.22 -4.91 -19.53
N HIS A 156 -6.44 -4.26 -18.68
CA HIS A 156 -6.91 -3.19 -17.82
C HIS A 156 -6.96 -1.85 -18.57
N ARG A 157 -7.83 -0.96 -18.11
CA ARG A 157 -7.93 0.42 -18.60
C ARG A 157 -7.03 1.38 -17.86
N LEU A 158 -6.84 1.11 -16.56
CA LEU A 158 -6.06 1.95 -15.65
C LEU A 158 -5.26 1.07 -14.70
N LEU A 159 -3.99 1.39 -14.54
CA LEU A 159 -3.12 0.91 -13.48
C LEU A 159 -2.68 2.09 -12.61
N CYS A 160 -3.11 2.08 -11.36
CA CYS A 160 -2.69 3.02 -10.33
C CYS A 160 -1.56 2.40 -9.51
N ILE A 161 -0.44 3.11 -9.37
CA ILE A 161 0.74 2.65 -8.63
C ILE A 161 1.04 3.65 -7.52
N ASP A 162 0.74 3.28 -6.30
CA ASP A 162 1.06 4.11 -5.14
C ASP A 162 2.49 3.91 -4.68
N GLU A 163 3.09 4.94 -4.11
CA GLU A 163 4.46 4.92 -3.58
C GLU A 163 5.51 4.44 -4.61
N PHE A 164 5.46 4.99 -5.81
CA PHE A 164 6.36 4.64 -6.90
C PHE A 164 7.78 5.13 -6.58
N GLU A 165 8.59 4.23 -6.03
CA GLU A 165 9.98 4.51 -5.65
C GLU A 165 10.92 3.40 -6.13
N LEU A 166 12.01 3.77 -6.81
CA LEU A 166 13.02 2.82 -7.27
C LEU A 166 14.12 2.70 -6.21
N ASP A 167 14.13 1.57 -5.53
CA ASP A 167 15.10 1.26 -4.48
C ASP A 167 16.20 0.27 -4.94
N ASP A 168 15.94 -0.45 -6.03
CA ASP A 168 16.79 -1.51 -6.55
C ASP A 168 16.94 -1.42 -8.09
N PRO A 169 18.15 -1.66 -8.64
CA PRO A 169 18.37 -1.66 -10.08
C PRO A 169 17.55 -2.70 -10.84
N GLY A 170 17.39 -3.91 -10.27
CA GLY A 170 16.62 -4.98 -10.87
C GLY A 170 15.16 -4.61 -11.04
N ASP A 171 14.57 -4.01 -10.01
CA ASP A 171 13.21 -3.48 -10.05
C ASP A 171 13.06 -2.36 -11.09
N THR A 172 14.09 -1.52 -11.27
CA THR A 172 14.09 -0.45 -12.27
C THR A 172 13.94 -1.00 -13.69
N VAL A 173 14.75 -2.00 -14.07
CA VAL A 173 14.68 -2.65 -15.38
C VAL A 173 13.38 -3.41 -15.57
N LEU A 174 12.97 -4.16 -14.55
CA LEU A 174 11.76 -4.97 -14.56
C LEU A 174 10.52 -4.10 -14.80
N VAL A 175 10.34 -3.06 -13.97
CA VAL A 175 9.17 -2.19 -14.02
C VAL A 175 9.18 -1.30 -15.27
N SER A 176 10.35 -0.80 -15.70
CA SER A 176 10.47 -0.07 -16.97
C SER A 176 9.95 -0.90 -18.14
N SER A 177 10.38 -2.15 -18.22
CA SER A 177 9.94 -3.08 -19.25
C SER A 177 8.45 -3.39 -19.15
N LEU A 178 7.93 -3.62 -17.93
CA LEU A 178 6.51 -3.91 -17.70
C LEU A 178 5.64 -2.74 -18.13
N LEU A 179 5.90 -1.53 -17.62
CA LEU A 179 5.08 -0.36 -17.92
C LEU A 179 5.10 0.01 -19.40
N SER A 180 6.26 -0.14 -20.06
CA SER A 180 6.34 0.06 -21.52
C SER A 180 5.41 -0.88 -22.27
N ARG A 181 5.36 -2.17 -21.92
CA ARG A 181 4.44 -3.14 -22.53
C ARG A 181 2.97 -2.81 -22.26
N LEU A 182 2.66 -2.37 -21.04
CA LEU A 182 1.29 -1.99 -20.68
C LEU A 182 0.83 -0.73 -21.43
N VAL A 183 1.71 0.26 -21.58
CA VAL A 183 1.43 1.46 -22.38
C VAL A 183 1.23 1.11 -23.88
N GLU A 184 2.08 0.24 -24.42
CA GLU A 184 1.90 -0.29 -25.79
C GLU A 184 0.56 -1.01 -25.97
N ALA A 185 0.07 -1.69 -24.94
CA ALA A 185 -1.24 -2.33 -24.90
C ALA A 185 -2.41 -1.34 -24.70
N GLY A 186 -2.12 -0.06 -24.43
CA GLY A 186 -3.13 0.98 -24.25
C GLY A 186 -3.63 1.15 -22.81
N VAL A 187 -2.92 0.59 -21.82
CA VAL A 187 -3.23 0.77 -20.40
C VAL A 187 -2.79 2.17 -19.98
N ALA A 188 -3.70 2.94 -19.39
CA ALA A 188 -3.39 4.22 -18.80
C ALA A 188 -2.70 4.03 -17.44
N LEU A 189 -1.70 4.86 -17.15
CA LEU A 189 -0.93 4.78 -15.93
C LEU A 189 -1.19 5.98 -15.02
N ALA A 190 -1.26 5.73 -13.72
CA ALA A 190 -1.25 6.78 -12.71
C ALA A 190 -0.32 6.37 -11.57
N ALA A 191 0.57 7.25 -11.15
CA ALA A 191 1.51 6.92 -10.09
C ALA A 191 1.61 8.05 -9.06
N THR A 192 1.95 7.71 -7.81
CA THR A 192 2.32 8.68 -6.78
C THR A 192 3.75 8.45 -6.32
N SER A 193 4.46 9.51 -6.00
CA SER A 193 5.79 9.41 -5.39
C SER A 193 6.12 10.64 -4.55
N ASN A 194 7.17 10.51 -3.74
CA ASN A 194 7.80 11.63 -3.06
C ASN A 194 9.09 12.10 -3.79
N THR A 195 9.31 11.56 -4.99
CA THR A 195 10.51 11.81 -5.80
C THR A 195 10.06 12.17 -7.22
N LEU A 196 10.63 13.21 -7.81
CA LEU A 196 10.37 13.57 -9.21
C LEU A 196 10.72 12.41 -10.15
N PRO A 197 9.98 12.20 -11.25
CA PRO A 197 10.23 11.08 -12.16
C PRO A 197 11.68 10.99 -12.65
N GLY A 198 12.29 12.12 -12.99
CA GLY A 198 13.68 12.17 -13.44
C GLY A 198 14.74 11.99 -12.35
N LYS A 199 14.33 11.91 -11.08
CA LYS A 199 15.20 11.70 -9.91
C LYS A 199 14.96 10.36 -9.21
N LEU A 200 14.20 9.48 -9.83
CA LEU A 200 13.96 8.14 -9.31
C LEU A 200 15.29 7.39 -9.15
N GLY A 201 15.47 6.71 -8.02
CA GLY A 201 16.70 5.97 -7.70
C GLY A 201 17.90 6.82 -7.27
N GLU A 202 17.82 8.17 -7.31
CA GLU A 202 18.91 9.05 -6.89
C GLU A 202 19.27 8.80 -5.42
N GLY A 203 20.57 8.55 -5.15
CA GLY A 203 21.10 8.30 -3.81
C GLY A 203 20.84 6.89 -3.23
N ARG A 204 20.23 5.98 -4.00
CA ARG A 204 19.91 4.60 -3.54
C ARG A 204 20.78 3.53 -4.22
N PHE A 205 21.12 3.74 -5.48
CA PHE A 205 22.01 2.92 -6.26
C PHE A 205 22.71 3.79 -7.32
N ALA A 206 23.57 3.21 -8.16
CA ALA A 206 24.22 3.94 -9.25
C ALA A 206 23.19 4.30 -10.34
N ALA A 207 22.25 5.21 -10.01
CA ALA A 207 21.14 5.60 -10.87
C ALA A 207 21.63 6.12 -12.24
N ALA A 208 22.86 6.63 -12.32
CA ALA A 208 23.47 7.06 -13.57
C ALA A 208 23.60 5.92 -14.60
N ASP A 209 23.77 4.67 -14.14
CA ASP A 209 23.89 3.51 -15.02
C ASP A 209 22.52 3.06 -15.58
N PHE A 210 21.43 3.56 -15.02
CA PHE A 210 20.03 3.24 -15.40
C PHE A 210 19.25 4.44 -15.93
N LEU A 211 19.95 5.51 -16.34
CA LEU A 211 19.31 6.74 -16.83
C LEU A 211 18.36 6.49 -18.00
N ARG A 212 18.67 5.54 -18.87
CA ARG A 212 17.82 5.20 -20.02
C ARG A 212 16.47 4.64 -19.59
N GLU A 213 16.50 3.71 -18.64
CA GLU A 213 15.31 3.07 -18.07
C GLU A 213 14.46 4.09 -17.28
N ILE A 214 15.10 4.93 -16.47
CA ILE A 214 14.45 6.00 -15.70
C ILE A 214 13.83 7.04 -16.65
N GLN A 215 14.53 7.44 -17.71
CA GLN A 215 13.99 8.34 -18.72
C GLN A 215 12.84 7.70 -19.50
N GLY A 216 12.97 6.41 -19.85
CA GLY A 216 11.89 5.64 -20.48
C GLY A 216 10.63 5.64 -19.60
N LEU A 217 10.78 5.32 -18.31
CA LEU A 217 9.69 5.38 -17.33
C LEU A 217 9.06 6.77 -17.25
N SER A 218 9.91 7.79 -17.10
CA SER A 218 9.45 9.18 -16.97
C SER A 218 8.66 9.66 -18.17
N SER A 219 9.01 9.20 -19.38
CA SER A 219 8.34 9.59 -20.64
C SER A 219 6.90 9.12 -20.74
N HIS A 220 6.50 8.12 -19.95
CA HIS A 220 5.13 7.62 -19.92
C HIS A 220 4.19 8.50 -19.08
N PHE A 221 4.73 9.46 -18.32
CA PHE A 221 3.97 10.23 -17.35
C PHE A 221 4.04 11.74 -17.61
N ARG A 222 2.91 12.39 -17.41
CA ARG A 222 2.85 13.83 -17.18
C ARG A 222 3.02 14.08 -15.67
N PRO A 223 4.09 14.74 -15.21
CA PRO A 223 4.25 15.07 -13.81
C PRO A 223 3.23 16.13 -13.36
N LEU A 224 2.70 15.94 -12.17
CA LEU A 224 1.72 16.80 -11.55
C LEU A 224 2.17 17.06 -10.11
N ARG A 225 2.70 18.26 -9.87
CA ARG A 225 3.20 18.66 -8.56
C ARG A 225 2.04 18.96 -7.62
N ILE A 226 2.12 18.43 -6.40
CA ILE A 226 1.18 18.71 -5.32
C ILE A 226 1.99 19.30 -4.16
N ASP A 227 1.90 20.61 -3.98
CA ASP A 227 2.56 21.30 -2.89
C ASP A 227 1.72 21.23 -1.62
N GLY A 228 2.38 21.33 -0.47
CA GLY A 228 1.74 21.31 0.85
C GLY A 228 2.78 21.21 1.95
N GLU A 229 2.36 21.46 3.18
CA GLU A 229 3.21 21.26 4.34
C GLU A 229 3.55 19.79 4.51
N ASP A 230 4.83 19.49 4.76
CA ASP A 230 5.25 18.15 5.13
C ASP A 230 4.86 17.87 6.59
N TYR A 231 3.77 17.17 6.78
CA TYR A 231 3.25 16.82 8.11
C TYR A 231 4.18 15.95 8.96
N ARG A 232 5.29 15.44 8.40
CA ARG A 232 6.27 14.63 9.14
C ARG A 232 7.16 15.43 10.09
N HIS A 233 7.28 16.74 9.93
CA HIS A 233 8.02 17.60 10.86
C HIS A 233 7.35 17.75 12.23
N ARG A 234 6.16 17.20 12.44
CA ARG A 234 5.48 17.18 13.74
C ARG A 234 6.04 16.14 14.73
N GLY A 235 7.22 15.57 14.48
CA GLY A 235 7.80 14.50 15.27
C GLY A 235 7.05 13.17 15.09
N LEU A 236 7.75 12.05 15.31
CA LEU A 236 7.06 10.76 15.42
C LEU A 236 6.12 10.84 16.63
N PRO A 237 4.85 10.48 16.49
CA PRO A 237 3.97 10.41 17.63
C PRO A 237 4.55 9.38 18.62
N GLU A 238 4.71 9.77 19.87
CA GLU A 238 5.16 8.86 20.92
C GLU A 238 4.30 7.59 20.93
N ALA A 239 4.96 6.43 20.89
CA ALA A 239 4.24 5.16 20.92
C ALA A 239 3.58 4.98 22.29
N PRO A 240 2.37 4.38 22.38
CA PRO A 240 1.82 3.98 23.65
C PRO A 240 2.78 3.07 24.40
N ALA A 241 2.79 3.16 25.74
CA ALA A 241 3.50 2.21 26.55
C ALA A 241 3.00 0.78 26.23
N PRO A 242 3.90 -0.20 26.09
CA PRO A 242 3.52 -1.58 25.85
C PRO A 242 2.77 -2.16 27.07
N TYR A 243 1.92 -3.12 26.82
CA TYR A 243 1.21 -3.88 27.83
C TYR A 243 2.09 -5.00 28.42
N SER A 244 1.61 -5.70 29.47
CA SER A 244 2.23 -6.95 29.89
C SER A 244 1.82 -8.10 28.98
N ASP A 245 2.60 -9.20 28.97
CA ASP A 245 2.25 -10.40 28.19
C ASP A 245 0.90 -10.97 28.62
N GLU A 246 0.58 -10.90 29.92
CA GLU A 246 -0.71 -11.35 30.46
C GLU A 246 -1.87 -10.51 29.92
N GLN A 247 -1.70 -9.19 29.87
CA GLN A 247 -2.73 -8.28 29.34
C GLN A 247 -2.97 -8.50 27.85
N VAL A 248 -1.89 -8.67 27.08
CA VAL A 248 -1.96 -8.95 25.64
C VAL A 248 -2.65 -10.30 25.38
N THR A 249 -2.27 -11.33 26.14
CA THR A 249 -2.86 -12.66 26.04
C THR A 249 -4.35 -12.63 26.41
N GLN A 250 -4.71 -11.99 27.51
CA GLN A 250 -6.10 -11.87 27.94
C GLN A 250 -6.96 -11.13 26.90
N ALA A 251 -6.44 -10.04 26.32
CA ALA A 251 -7.14 -9.30 25.27
C ALA A 251 -7.35 -10.15 24.01
N ALA A 252 -6.36 -10.99 23.65
CA ALA A 252 -6.49 -11.90 22.52
C ALA A 252 -7.61 -12.92 22.68
N TYR A 253 -7.72 -13.51 23.89
CA TYR A 253 -8.82 -14.46 24.19
C TYR A 253 -10.20 -13.77 24.31
N ALA A 254 -10.22 -12.51 24.75
CA ALA A 254 -11.45 -11.74 24.88
C ALA A 254 -11.98 -11.18 23.55
N THR A 255 -11.16 -11.14 22.50
CA THR A 255 -11.49 -10.52 21.22
C THR A 255 -11.67 -11.58 20.13
N GLU A 256 -12.92 -11.79 19.71
CA GLU A 256 -13.21 -12.69 18.60
C GLU A 256 -12.48 -12.25 17.32
N GLY A 257 -11.76 -13.17 16.67
CA GLY A 257 -10.97 -12.88 15.48
C GLY A 257 -9.65 -12.18 15.73
N ALA A 258 -9.20 -12.09 16.99
CA ALA A 258 -7.85 -11.67 17.30
C ALA A 258 -6.83 -12.79 17.03
N SER A 259 -5.61 -12.43 16.64
CA SER A 259 -4.46 -13.34 16.67
C SER A 259 -3.62 -13.13 17.91
N LEU A 260 -2.90 -14.17 18.30
CA LEU A 260 -1.88 -14.14 19.37
C LEU A 260 -0.64 -14.85 18.86
N ASP A 261 0.44 -14.12 18.75
CA ASP A 261 1.74 -14.63 18.29
C ASP A 261 2.87 -14.00 19.12
N ASP A 262 3.95 -14.72 19.36
CA ASP A 262 5.18 -14.11 19.85
C ASP A 262 5.92 -13.43 18.69
N PHE A 263 6.50 -12.28 18.95
CA PHE A 263 7.09 -11.45 17.92
C PHE A 263 8.29 -12.09 17.22
N PRO A 264 9.23 -12.77 17.88
CA PRO A 264 10.30 -13.51 17.22
C PRO A 264 9.80 -14.56 16.25
N SER A 265 8.85 -15.40 16.64
CA SER A 265 8.24 -16.42 15.78
C SER A 265 7.53 -15.80 14.58
N LEU A 266 6.86 -14.65 14.78
CA LEU A 266 6.26 -13.92 13.68
C LEU A 266 7.30 -13.45 12.67
N LEU A 267 8.42 -12.88 13.12
CA LEU A 267 9.51 -12.46 12.22
C LEU A 267 10.08 -13.63 11.41
N ASP A 268 10.29 -14.78 12.06
CA ASP A 268 10.74 -16.01 11.41
C ASP A 268 9.72 -16.54 10.40
N HIS A 269 8.44 -16.43 10.70
CA HIS A 269 7.38 -16.81 9.79
C HIS A 269 7.32 -15.89 8.58
N LEU A 270 7.40 -14.57 8.78
CA LEU A 270 7.47 -13.60 7.68
C LEU A 270 8.66 -13.83 6.76
N ALA A 271 9.78 -14.35 7.26
CA ALA A 271 10.93 -14.71 6.43
C ALA A 271 10.63 -15.86 5.43
N ARG A 272 9.70 -16.74 5.76
CA ARG A 272 9.30 -17.91 4.95
C ARG A 272 8.14 -17.61 4.01
N VAL A 273 7.26 -16.68 4.37
CA VAL A 273 6.11 -16.28 3.54
C VAL A 273 6.54 -15.16 2.59
N HIS A 274 6.17 -15.27 1.31
CA HIS A 274 6.44 -14.19 0.35
C HIS A 274 5.58 -12.96 0.66
N PRO A 275 6.12 -11.73 0.63
CA PRO A 275 5.39 -10.50 0.98
C PRO A 275 4.09 -10.27 0.21
N SER A 276 3.98 -10.76 -1.05
CA SER A 276 2.73 -10.70 -1.83
C SER A 276 1.55 -11.43 -1.17
N ARG A 277 1.81 -12.31 -0.21
CA ARG A 277 0.79 -13.10 0.50
C ARG A 277 0.41 -12.50 1.85
N TYR A 278 1.03 -11.41 2.27
CA TYR A 278 0.74 -10.81 3.58
C TYR A 278 -0.68 -10.24 3.66
N GLY A 279 -1.27 -9.84 2.54
CA GLY A 279 -2.69 -9.56 2.48
C GLY A 279 -3.53 -10.73 2.99
N ALA A 280 -3.36 -11.91 2.39
CA ALA A 280 -4.07 -13.11 2.80
C ALA A 280 -3.68 -13.61 4.21
N LEU A 281 -2.44 -13.34 4.66
CA LEU A 281 -2.01 -13.64 6.02
C LEU A 281 -2.86 -12.90 7.06
N THR A 282 -3.28 -11.66 6.75
CA THR A 282 -4.07 -10.80 7.65
C THR A 282 -5.59 -10.90 7.42
N ASP A 283 -6.06 -11.78 6.53
CA ASP A 283 -7.49 -11.91 6.22
C ASP A 283 -8.32 -12.29 7.46
N GLY A 284 -9.43 -11.60 7.66
CA GLY A 284 -10.41 -11.88 8.72
C GLY A 284 -9.92 -11.59 10.14
N LEU A 285 -8.75 -10.94 10.29
CA LEU A 285 -8.28 -10.49 11.61
C LEU A 285 -9.06 -9.25 12.06
N ARG A 286 -9.44 -9.24 13.33
CA ARG A 286 -10.02 -8.08 14.02
C ARG A 286 -9.03 -7.36 14.92
N ALA A 287 -8.00 -8.07 15.38
CA ALA A 287 -6.88 -7.51 16.12
C ALA A 287 -5.66 -8.41 15.96
N VAL A 288 -4.48 -7.86 16.13
CA VAL A 288 -3.21 -8.59 16.25
C VAL A 288 -2.64 -8.34 17.62
N CYS A 289 -2.40 -9.42 18.36
CA CYS A 289 -1.80 -9.41 19.70
C CYS A 289 -0.40 -10.01 19.61
N LEU A 290 0.61 -9.23 19.98
CA LEU A 290 2.03 -9.60 19.89
C LEU A 290 2.65 -9.58 21.29
N THR A 291 3.21 -10.71 21.71
CA THR A 291 4.03 -10.77 22.91
C THR A 291 5.51 -10.64 22.56
N GLU A 292 6.32 -10.25 23.54
CA GLU A 292 7.78 -10.21 23.45
C GLU A 292 8.33 -9.36 22.28
N VAL A 293 7.69 -8.22 21.97
CA VAL A 293 8.20 -7.32 20.93
C VAL A 293 9.60 -6.83 21.32
N GLN A 294 10.53 -6.94 20.38
CA GLN A 294 11.94 -6.59 20.54
C GLN A 294 12.48 -5.88 19.30
N PRO A 295 13.65 -5.22 19.38
CA PRO A 295 14.28 -4.62 18.21
C PRO A 295 14.52 -5.64 17.08
N VAL A 296 14.24 -5.24 15.86
CA VAL A 296 14.38 -6.10 14.67
C VAL A 296 15.87 -6.33 14.38
N PRO A 297 16.29 -7.60 14.13
CA PRO A 297 17.70 -7.96 14.08
C PRO A 297 18.45 -7.43 12.83
N ASP A 298 17.78 -7.34 11.69
CA ASP A 298 18.41 -7.02 10.42
C ASP A 298 17.48 -6.31 9.44
N GLN A 299 18.07 -5.73 8.38
CA GLN A 299 17.34 -4.96 7.37
C GLN A 299 16.31 -5.79 6.57
N SER A 300 16.63 -7.06 6.26
CA SER A 300 15.71 -7.91 5.48
C SER A 300 14.43 -8.18 6.27
N THR A 301 14.59 -8.52 7.54
CA THR A 301 13.49 -8.74 8.48
C THR A 301 12.70 -7.45 8.70
N ALA A 302 13.41 -6.32 8.84
CA ALA A 302 12.78 -5.01 9.00
C ALA A 302 11.89 -4.65 7.81
N LEU A 303 12.34 -4.85 6.57
CA LEU A 303 11.56 -4.56 5.37
C LEU A 303 10.32 -5.45 5.24
N ARG A 304 10.39 -6.71 5.69
CA ARG A 304 9.22 -7.60 5.74
C ARG A 304 8.20 -7.15 6.78
N LEU A 305 8.67 -6.73 7.96
CA LEU A 305 7.80 -6.16 8.99
C LEU A 305 7.13 -4.87 8.51
N VAL A 306 7.84 -4.01 7.76
CA VAL A 306 7.23 -2.82 7.12
C VAL A 306 6.04 -3.22 6.24
N VAL A 307 6.18 -4.24 5.40
CA VAL A 307 5.08 -4.70 4.54
C VAL A 307 3.90 -5.21 5.36
N LEU A 308 4.14 -5.96 6.43
CA LEU A 308 3.06 -6.40 7.32
C LEU A 308 2.36 -5.21 7.99
N ALA A 309 3.13 -4.25 8.53
CA ALA A 309 2.59 -3.04 9.14
C ALA A 309 1.72 -2.23 8.17
N ASP A 310 2.14 -2.16 6.91
CA ASP A 310 1.38 -1.51 5.85
C ASP A 310 0.04 -2.23 5.62
N ARG A 311 0.03 -3.57 5.56
CA ARG A 311 -1.21 -4.37 5.40
C ARG A 311 -2.17 -4.24 6.56
N LEU A 312 -1.67 -4.28 7.78
CA LEU A 312 -2.49 -4.10 8.98
C LEU A 312 -3.11 -2.69 9.01
N TYR A 313 -2.30 -1.68 8.67
CA TYR A 313 -2.76 -0.29 8.64
C TYR A 313 -3.83 -0.04 7.56
N ASP A 314 -3.64 -0.58 6.36
CA ASP A 314 -4.58 -0.45 5.26
C ASP A 314 -5.94 -1.11 5.56
N ARG A 315 -5.94 -2.12 6.42
CA ARG A 315 -7.12 -2.86 6.88
C ARG A 315 -7.66 -2.37 8.22
N GLU A 316 -7.03 -1.35 8.80
CA GLU A 316 -7.41 -0.79 10.10
C GLU A 316 -7.47 -1.84 11.23
N VAL A 317 -6.55 -2.82 11.19
CA VAL A 317 -6.45 -3.89 12.19
C VAL A 317 -5.64 -3.39 13.39
N PRO A 318 -6.25 -3.20 14.56
CA PRO A 318 -5.55 -2.74 15.76
C PRO A 318 -4.45 -3.72 16.19
N VAL A 319 -3.36 -3.20 16.78
CA VAL A 319 -2.23 -4.01 17.23
C VAL A 319 -1.97 -3.78 18.73
N LEU A 320 -2.13 -4.81 19.55
CA LEU A 320 -1.69 -4.82 20.94
C LEU A 320 -0.32 -5.45 21.03
N ALA A 321 0.56 -4.89 21.86
CA ALA A 321 1.89 -5.44 22.03
C ALA A 321 2.41 -5.31 23.46
N SER A 322 3.22 -6.29 23.87
CA SER A 322 4.11 -6.24 25.02
C SER A 322 5.57 -6.13 24.58
N GLY A 323 6.48 -5.93 25.48
CA GLY A 323 7.92 -5.82 25.19
C GLY A 323 8.38 -4.38 24.99
N VAL A 324 9.06 -4.07 23.88
CA VAL A 324 9.50 -2.69 23.60
C VAL A 324 8.43 -1.91 22.84
N PRO A 325 8.33 -0.58 23.03
CA PRO A 325 7.39 0.24 22.28
C PRO A 325 7.81 0.32 20.80
N PHE A 326 6.84 0.54 19.91
CA PHE A 326 7.06 0.47 18.46
C PHE A 326 8.03 1.51 17.88
N ASP A 327 8.27 2.60 18.57
CA ASP A 327 9.29 3.60 18.20
C ASP A 327 10.73 3.12 18.47
N LYS A 328 10.90 1.97 19.15
CA LYS A 328 12.20 1.33 19.46
C LYS A 328 12.46 0.07 18.63
N LEU A 329 11.63 -0.22 17.61
CA LEU A 329 11.76 -1.42 16.77
C LEU A 329 13.01 -1.42 15.87
N PHE A 330 13.43 -0.27 15.36
CA PHE A 330 14.52 -0.17 14.40
C PHE A 330 15.75 0.48 15.02
N SER A 331 16.92 -0.04 14.70
CA SER A 331 18.18 0.50 15.18
C SER A 331 18.46 1.91 14.63
N GLU A 332 19.33 2.67 15.28
CA GLU A 332 19.77 3.98 14.79
C GLU A 332 20.40 3.89 13.39
N GLU A 333 21.14 2.82 13.10
CA GLU A 333 21.74 2.58 11.80
C GLU A 333 20.64 2.45 10.73
N MET A 334 19.58 1.68 10.98
CA MET A 334 18.43 1.55 10.08
C MET A 334 17.72 2.89 9.88
N LEU A 335 17.50 3.65 10.97
CA LEU A 335 16.81 4.95 10.93
C LEU A 335 17.62 6.05 10.22
N ASN A 336 18.92 5.88 10.07
CA ASN A 336 19.80 6.77 9.31
C ASN A 336 20.15 6.23 7.92
N GLY A 337 19.77 4.98 7.61
CA GLY A 337 20.06 4.29 6.36
C GLY A 337 19.17 4.68 5.18
N GLY A 338 19.38 4.03 4.05
CA GLY A 338 18.66 4.31 2.78
C GLY A 338 17.15 4.06 2.87
N TYR A 339 16.72 3.12 3.72
CA TYR A 339 15.29 2.78 3.91
C TYR A 339 14.61 3.51 5.07
N ARG A 340 15.27 4.51 5.69
CA ARG A 340 14.75 5.26 6.84
C ARG A 340 13.29 5.71 6.69
N LYS A 341 12.90 6.15 5.50
CA LYS A 341 11.54 6.61 5.23
C LYS A 341 10.50 5.50 5.42
N LYS A 342 10.84 4.27 5.03
CA LYS A 342 9.98 3.09 5.20
C LYS A 342 9.83 2.74 6.68
N TYR A 343 10.92 2.80 7.44
CA TYR A 343 10.91 2.53 8.88
C TYR A 343 10.10 3.57 9.66
N PHE A 344 10.30 4.86 9.38
CA PHE A 344 9.49 5.92 10.00
C PHE A 344 8.00 5.78 9.69
N ARG A 345 7.67 5.37 8.47
CA ARG A 345 6.28 5.07 8.10
C ARG A 345 5.72 3.90 8.90
N ALA A 346 6.46 2.80 9.03
CA ALA A 346 6.02 1.63 9.79
C ALA A 346 5.82 1.97 11.27
N ILE A 347 6.75 2.71 11.90
CA ILE A 347 6.59 3.21 13.27
C ILE A 347 5.30 4.02 13.40
N SER A 348 5.08 4.98 12.52
CA SER A 348 3.88 5.82 12.54
C SER A 348 2.59 5.00 12.42
N ARG A 349 2.56 4.03 11.51
CA ARG A 349 1.41 3.14 11.27
C ARG A 349 1.14 2.23 12.46
N LEU A 350 2.16 1.53 12.96
CA LEU A 350 2.04 0.65 14.13
C LEU A 350 1.64 1.45 15.40
N THR A 351 2.18 2.65 15.58
CA THR A 351 1.80 3.55 16.68
C THR A 351 0.32 3.96 16.59
N ALA A 352 -0.18 4.24 15.39
CA ALA A 352 -1.60 4.55 15.19
C ALA A 352 -2.47 3.33 15.54
N LEU A 353 -2.15 2.15 15.00
CA LEU A 353 -2.88 0.90 15.28
C LEU A 353 -2.84 0.51 16.76
N ALA A 354 -1.72 0.79 17.46
CA ALA A 354 -1.63 0.57 18.90
C ALA A 354 -2.51 1.53 19.72
N ARG A 355 -2.74 2.72 19.23
CA ARG A 355 -3.69 3.66 19.85
C ARG A 355 -5.13 3.22 19.67
N ASP A 356 -5.45 2.70 18.47
CA ASP A 356 -6.78 2.18 18.16
C ASP A 356 -7.10 0.93 19.01
N ALA A 357 -6.06 0.18 19.40
CA ALA A 357 -6.18 -1.03 20.21
C ALA A 357 -6.51 -0.76 21.71
N LYS A 358 -6.43 0.49 22.21
CA LYS A 358 -6.64 0.79 23.63
C LYS A 358 -7.99 0.32 24.18
N GLY A 359 -9.01 0.25 23.36
CA GLY A 359 -10.34 -0.22 23.74
C GLY A 359 -10.47 -1.74 23.90
N LEU A 360 -9.45 -2.52 23.50
CA LEU A 360 -9.46 -3.97 23.56
C LEU A 360 -8.95 -4.53 24.91
N VAL A 361 -8.24 -3.71 25.69
CA VAL A 361 -7.79 -4.08 27.04
C VAL A 361 -8.82 -3.62 28.04
N ALA A 362 -9.44 -4.55 28.76
CA ALA A 362 -10.35 -4.22 29.87
C ALA A 362 -9.60 -3.37 30.91
N GLN A 363 -10.21 -2.26 31.30
CA GLN A 363 -9.71 -1.41 32.38
C GLN A 363 -9.84 -2.10 33.74
#